data_4ac94d743b479364be114588189a9439
#
_entry.id   4ac94d743b479364be114588189a9439
#
_cell.length_a   1.000
_cell.length_b   1.000
_cell.length_c   1.000
_cell.angle_alpha   90.00
_cell.angle_beta   90.00
_cell.angle_gamma   90.00
#
_symmetry.space_group_name_H-M   'P 1'
#
loop_
_entity.id
_entity.type
_entity.pdbx_description
1 polymer ?
#
loop_
_entity_poly.entity_id
_entity_poly.type
_entity_poly.pdbx_seq_one_letter_code
_entity_poly.pdbx_strand_id
1 'polypeptide(L)'
;MSNELLDPRLPPLVRIVDDDDRVRQSEAFVLRLEGFDVREYSSAEDFLHFDDVSRAGCIVLDIRMPGMNGLELQSELLRTGRSLPILFLTGHGDVAMAVDALKRGAADFIQKPVKAERLAALTHELVAWHQQYTQRLTQRRHAIEKLKALTPKELEVCRLAASGLSNKAIAKELGIAEQTVRIHRWSAAKKLGGSSAVTFSRAIAAAESESDTDHPLFRHPNDSTFHPENRGIYTQSDSSKKSSRNIWSLAVVSVDQRY
;
A
#
# COMPACT_ATOMS: atom_id res chain seq x y z
N MET A 1 10.01 -14.45 -0.77
CA MET A 1 10.74 -13.84 0.33
C MET A 1 9.75 -13.05 1.13
N SER A 2 9.81 -13.14 2.43
CA SER A 2 8.74 -12.90 3.40
C SER A 2 8.29 -11.44 3.39
N ASN A 3 7.13 -11.21 2.82
CA ASN A 3 6.34 -10.03 3.14
C ASN A 3 5.91 -10.24 4.59
N GLU A 4 6.74 -9.83 5.54
CA GLU A 4 6.49 -9.98 6.96
C GLU A 4 5.14 -9.37 7.26
N LEU A 5 4.33 -10.17 7.93
CA LEU A 5 2.93 -9.93 8.18
C LEU A 5 2.79 -8.69 9.05
N LEU A 6 2.48 -7.56 8.43
CA LEU A 6 1.99 -6.42 9.18
C LEU A 6 0.84 -6.87 10.07
N ASP A 7 0.95 -6.68 11.37
CA ASP A 7 -0.11 -7.02 12.32
C ASP A 7 -1.09 -5.85 12.43
N PRO A 8 -2.30 -5.98 11.85
CA PRO A 8 -3.28 -4.89 11.86
C PRO A 8 -3.82 -4.56 13.26
N ARG A 9 -3.48 -5.37 14.28
CA ARG A 9 -3.90 -5.14 15.67
C ARG A 9 -2.95 -4.21 16.40
N LEU A 10 -1.72 -4.06 15.91
CA LEU A 10 -0.76 -3.15 16.51
C LEU A 10 -1.08 -1.70 16.14
N PRO A 11 -0.92 -0.75 17.08
CA PRO A 11 -1.07 0.65 16.76
C PRO A 11 -0.05 1.07 15.69
N PRO A 12 -0.40 2.01 14.79
CA PRO A 12 0.52 2.48 13.77
C PRO A 12 1.75 3.12 14.40
N LEU A 13 2.88 3.04 13.69
CA LEU A 13 4.15 3.61 14.12
C LEU A 13 4.60 4.66 13.10
N VAL A 14 4.86 5.88 13.55
CA VAL A 14 5.53 6.90 12.76
C VAL A 14 7.04 6.82 13.03
N ARG A 15 7.80 6.72 11.96
CA ARG A 15 9.25 6.63 11.99
C ARG A 15 9.82 7.95 11.51
N ILE A 16 10.72 8.55 12.28
CA ILE A 16 11.45 9.74 11.89
C ILE A 16 12.91 9.36 11.69
N VAL A 17 13.44 9.65 10.52
CA VAL A 17 14.82 9.36 10.16
C VAL A 17 15.47 10.67 9.70
N ASP A 18 16.30 11.25 10.55
CA ASP A 18 16.97 12.55 10.36
C ASP A 18 18.25 12.55 11.20
N ASP A 19 19.36 13.01 10.66
CA ASP A 19 20.64 13.05 11.39
C ASP A 19 20.77 14.23 12.36
N ASP A 20 19.97 15.29 12.18
CA ASP A 20 19.91 16.41 13.11
C ASP A 20 19.01 16.10 14.33
N ASP A 21 19.64 15.88 15.48
CA ASP A 21 18.95 15.59 16.74
C ASP A 21 17.87 16.61 17.10
N ARG A 22 18.10 17.90 16.85
CA ARG A 22 17.17 18.96 17.21
C ARG A 22 15.93 18.93 16.33
N VAL A 23 16.13 18.75 15.04
CA VAL A 23 15.05 18.63 14.06
C VAL A 23 14.24 17.39 14.39
N ARG A 24 14.89 16.24 14.52
CA ARG A 24 14.26 14.95 14.82
C ARG A 24 13.42 15.00 16.10
N GLN A 25 13.97 15.53 17.20
CA GLN A 25 13.24 15.67 18.48
C GLN A 25 12.05 16.63 18.39
N SER A 26 12.19 17.73 17.64
CA SER A 26 11.09 18.69 17.44
C SER A 26 9.94 18.07 16.68
N GLU A 27 10.22 17.33 15.60
CA GLU A 27 9.21 16.64 14.81
C GLU A 27 8.54 15.51 15.61
N ALA A 28 9.34 14.74 16.36
CA ALA A 28 8.84 13.69 17.24
C ALA A 28 7.91 14.25 18.32
N PHE A 29 8.26 15.39 18.89
CA PHE A 29 7.40 16.07 19.86
C PHE A 29 6.04 16.46 19.28
N VAL A 30 6.03 17.09 18.10
CA VAL A 30 4.78 17.46 17.40
C VAL A 30 3.92 16.22 17.16
N LEU A 31 4.50 15.15 16.61
CA LEU A 31 3.74 13.95 16.27
C LEU A 31 3.26 13.17 17.50
N ARG A 32 4.00 13.20 18.60
CA ARG A 32 3.53 12.62 19.88
C ARG A 32 2.36 13.42 20.48
N LEU A 33 2.34 14.75 20.33
CA LEU A 33 1.19 15.57 20.76
C LEU A 33 -0.06 15.24 19.94
N GLU A 34 0.07 14.84 18.69
CA GLU A 34 -1.01 14.37 17.84
C GLU A 34 -1.46 12.92 18.17
N GLY A 35 -0.85 12.29 19.16
CA GLY A 35 -1.22 10.96 19.65
C GLY A 35 -0.57 9.80 18.92
N PHE A 36 0.43 10.05 18.08
CA PHE A 36 1.17 8.99 17.39
C PHE A 36 2.19 8.32 18.33
N ASP A 37 2.37 7.01 18.14
CA ASP A 37 3.57 6.32 18.61
C ASP A 37 4.70 6.65 17.62
N VAL A 38 5.82 7.20 18.15
CA VAL A 38 6.90 7.74 17.32
C VAL A 38 8.21 7.08 17.71
N ARG A 39 8.92 6.54 16.73
CA ARG A 39 10.27 6.04 16.85
C ARG A 39 11.23 6.88 16.02
N GLU A 40 12.34 7.23 16.64
CA GLU A 40 13.38 8.08 16.08
C GLU A 40 14.61 7.27 15.70
N TYR A 41 15.21 7.59 14.56
CA TYR A 41 16.44 6.99 14.05
C TYR A 41 17.37 8.10 13.59
N SER A 42 18.63 8.02 13.97
CA SER A 42 19.66 9.01 13.62
C SER A 42 20.31 8.77 12.25
N SER A 43 20.02 7.62 11.64
CA SER A 43 20.53 7.24 10.31
C SER A 43 19.60 6.26 9.60
N ALA A 44 19.79 6.14 8.30
CA ALA A 44 19.10 5.15 7.50
C ALA A 44 19.49 3.71 7.89
N GLU A 45 20.74 3.51 8.27
CA GLU A 45 21.28 2.22 8.72
C GLU A 45 20.62 1.78 10.04
N ASP A 46 20.47 2.70 11.00
CA ASP A 46 19.77 2.43 12.26
C ASP A 46 18.32 2.03 12.00
N PHE A 47 17.64 2.76 11.12
CA PHE A 47 16.29 2.42 10.72
C PHE A 47 16.22 1.02 10.10
N LEU A 48 17.08 0.69 9.15
CA LEU A 48 17.06 -0.62 8.49
C LEU A 48 17.33 -1.78 9.47
N HIS A 49 18.12 -1.53 10.51
CA HIS A 49 18.52 -2.55 11.49
C HIS A 49 17.51 -2.73 12.63
N PHE A 50 16.90 -1.64 13.10
CA PHE A 50 16.12 -1.65 14.34
C PHE A 50 14.62 -1.41 14.16
N ASP A 51 14.13 -1.16 12.91
CA ASP A 51 12.71 -0.88 12.72
C ASP A 51 11.83 -2.11 12.95
N ASP A 52 10.65 -1.85 13.53
CA ASP A 52 9.60 -2.85 13.67
C ASP A 52 8.75 -2.92 12.39
N VAL A 53 9.13 -3.84 11.51
CA VAL A 53 8.48 -4.05 10.22
C VAL A 53 7.05 -4.61 10.33
N SER A 54 6.64 -5.08 11.51
CA SER A 54 5.30 -5.64 11.73
C SER A 54 4.21 -4.57 11.87
N ARG A 55 4.58 -3.31 12.06
CA ARG A 55 3.66 -2.21 12.34
C ARG A 55 3.41 -1.34 11.11
N ALA A 56 2.13 -1.14 10.78
CA ALA A 56 1.70 -0.14 9.81
C ALA A 56 2.13 1.27 10.26
N GLY A 57 2.14 2.23 9.35
CA GLY A 57 2.47 3.63 9.65
C GLY A 57 3.11 4.33 8.47
N CYS A 58 4.02 5.27 8.73
CA CYS A 58 4.76 5.98 7.69
C CYS A 58 6.18 6.29 8.14
N ILE A 59 6.99 6.80 7.21
CA ILE A 59 8.34 7.31 7.45
C ILE A 59 8.34 8.80 7.13
N VAL A 60 8.79 9.61 8.08
CA VAL A 60 9.23 11.01 7.88
C VAL A 60 10.74 10.95 7.72
N LEU A 61 11.25 11.31 6.55
CA LEU A 61 12.61 10.99 6.13
C LEU A 61 13.34 12.23 5.60
N ASP A 62 14.46 12.58 6.22
CA ASP A 62 15.34 13.59 5.63
C ASP A 62 16.01 13.07 4.35
N ILE A 63 16.16 13.95 3.38
CA ILE A 63 16.85 13.60 2.11
C ILE A 63 18.36 13.50 2.33
N ARG A 64 18.93 14.45 3.09
CA ARG A 64 20.37 14.59 3.22
C ARG A 64 20.86 14.11 4.58
N MET A 65 21.37 12.92 4.61
CA MET A 65 21.99 12.34 5.80
C MET A 65 23.39 11.82 5.46
N PRO A 66 24.33 11.83 6.42
CA PRO A 66 25.60 11.14 6.29
C PRO A 66 25.41 9.63 6.05
N GLY A 67 26.33 8.99 5.34
CA GLY A 67 26.20 7.58 4.98
C GLY A 67 25.13 7.38 3.91
N MET A 68 24.15 6.54 4.18
CA MET A 68 23.01 6.31 3.31
C MET A 68 22.03 7.49 3.35
N ASN A 69 21.85 8.18 2.23
CA ASN A 69 20.87 9.27 2.12
C ASN A 69 19.44 8.75 1.98
N GLY A 70 18.45 9.68 2.11
CA GLY A 70 17.04 9.31 2.09
C GLY A 70 16.57 8.67 0.77
N LEU A 71 17.13 9.05 -0.39
CA LEU A 71 16.77 8.45 -1.68
C LEU A 71 17.34 7.03 -1.83
N GLU A 72 18.51 6.79 -1.25
CA GLU A 72 19.10 5.44 -1.20
C GLU A 72 18.30 4.54 -0.27
N LEU A 73 17.86 5.05 0.88
CA LEU A 73 16.95 4.32 1.78
C LEU A 73 15.62 4.00 1.09
N GLN A 74 15.02 4.94 0.35
CA GLN A 74 13.82 4.68 -0.45
C GLN A 74 14.05 3.52 -1.44
N SER A 75 15.17 3.54 -2.15
CA SER A 75 15.53 2.49 -3.11
C SER A 75 15.70 1.13 -2.44
N GLU A 76 16.27 1.10 -1.24
CA GLU A 76 16.45 -0.14 -0.47
C GLU A 76 15.11 -0.70 0.05
N LEU A 77 14.21 0.18 0.49
CA LEU A 77 12.84 -0.22 0.88
C LEU A 77 12.07 -0.82 -0.30
N LEU A 78 12.17 -0.21 -1.48
CA LEU A 78 11.60 -0.75 -2.71
C LEU A 78 12.18 -2.13 -3.04
N ARG A 79 13.50 -2.28 -2.99
CA ARG A 79 14.20 -3.54 -3.27
C ARG A 79 13.79 -4.65 -2.32
N THR A 80 13.55 -4.32 -1.06
CA THR A 80 13.16 -5.29 -0.03
C THR A 80 11.65 -5.54 0.05
N GLY A 81 10.84 -4.80 -0.74
CA GLY A 81 9.39 -4.92 -0.75
C GLY A 81 8.71 -4.38 0.50
N ARG A 82 9.35 -3.47 1.24
CA ARG A 82 8.76 -2.76 2.37
C ARG A 82 7.85 -1.64 1.86
N SER A 83 6.56 -1.71 2.17
CA SER A 83 5.51 -0.84 1.61
C SER A 83 5.14 0.34 2.51
N LEU A 84 6.09 0.94 3.22
CA LEU A 84 5.83 2.11 4.06
C LEU A 84 5.74 3.39 3.21
N PRO A 85 4.69 4.22 3.36
CA PRO A 85 4.64 5.53 2.72
C PRO A 85 5.73 6.44 3.29
N ILE A 86 6.42 7.15 2.40
CA ILE A 86 7.53 8.03 2.75
C ILE A 86 7.12 9.48 2.53
N LEU A 87 7.22 10.27 3.59
CA LEU A 87 7.13 11.73 3.56
C LEU A 87 8.54 12.29 3.67
N PHE A 88 9.05 12.88 2.58
CA PHE A 88 10.38 13.46 2.61
C PHE A 88 10.39 14.85 3.24
N LEU A 89 11.44 15.12 4.00
CA LEU A 89 11.79 16.47 4.44
C LEU A 89 12.94 16.98 3.59
N THR A 90 12.82 18.21 3.07
CA THR A 90 13.80 18.75 2.12
C THR A 90 14.32 20.11 2.58
N GLY A 91 15.64 20.32 2.45
CA GLY A 91 16.25 21.65 2.62
C GLY A 91 16.04 22.57 1.42
N HIS A 92 16.54 23.80 1.52
CA HIS A 92 16.60 24.71 0.39
C HIS A 92 17.56 24.18 -0.69
N GLY A 93 17.07 24.04 -1.93
CA GLY A 93 17.86 23.54 -3.06
C GLY A 93 17.64 22.07 -3.42
N ASP A 94 16.86 21.32 -2.63
CA ASP A 94 16.63 19.89 -2.85
C ASP A 94 15.35 19.57 -3.65
N VAL A 95 14.71 20.58 -4.25
CA VAL A 95 13.44 20.41 -4.97
C VAL A 95 13.57 19.41 -6.11
N ALA A 96 14.69 19.39 -6.82
CA ALA A 96 14.91 18.42 -7.89
C ALA A 96 14.97 16.99 -7.35
N MET A 97 15.60 16.78 -6.17
CA MET A 97 15.67 15.50 -5.49
C MET A 97 14.29 15.07 -4.96
N ALA A 98 13.51 16.01 -4.43
CA ALA A 98 12.14 15.73 -3.98
C ALA A 98 11.23 15.29 -5.16
N VAL A 99 11.36 15.94 -6.32
CA VAL A 99 10.65 15.52 -7.54
C VAL A 99 11.07 14.12 -8.00
N ASP A 100 12.35 13.78 -7.91
CA ASP A 100 12.83 12.43 -8.22
C ASP A 100 12.30 11.40 -7.22
N ALA A 101 12.27 11.74 -5.93
CA ALA A 101 11.67 10.92 -4.89
C ALA A 101 10.19 10.61 -5.17
N LEU A 102 9.40 11.62 -5.56
CA LEU A 102 8.00 11.43 -5.93
C LEU A 102 7.83 10.52 -7.15
N LYS A 103 8.67 10.68 -8.18
CA LYS A 103 8.67 9.80 -9.36
C LYS A 103 8.99 8.35 -9.01
N ARG A 104 9.78 8.12 -7.96
CA ARG A 104 10.08 6.79 -7.42
C ARG A 104 9.03 6.28 -6.42
N GLY A 105 7.93 7.02 -6.25
CA GLY A 105 6.79 6.61 -5.44
C GLY A 105 6.82 7.07 -3.99
N ALA A 106 7.57 8.12 -3.63
CA ALA A 106 7.36 8.80 -2.36
C ALA A 106 5.93 9.36 -2.30
N ALA A 107 5.35 9.39 -1.11
CA ALA A 107 3.99 9.86 -0.93
C ALA A 107 3.88 11.39 -1.10
N ASP A 108 4.76 12.14 -0.45
CA ASP A 108 4.83 13.60 -0.55
C ASP A 108 6.19 14.11 -0.04
N PHE A 109 6.39 15.43 -0.09
CA PHE A 109 7.52 16.10 0.57
C PHE A 109 7.11 17.39 1.24
N ILE A 110 7.85 17.80 2.28
CA ILE A 110 7.74 19.09 2.97
C ILE A 110 9.09 19.79 2.94
N GLN A 111 9.08 21.05 2.57
CA GLN A 111 10.28 21.87 2.65
C GLN A 111 10.53 22.37 4.09
N LYS A 112 11.76 22.23 4.59
CA LYS A 112 12.20 22.80 5.87
C LYS A 112 12.30 24.35 5.73
N PRO A 113 11.86 25.15 6.73
CA PRO A 113 11.40 24.74 8.05
C PRO A 113 10.00 24.14 8.03
N VAL A 114 9.82 23.03 8.75
CA VAL A 114 8.58 22.25 8.78
C VAL A 114 7.53 22.96 9.66
N LYS A 115 6.34 23.20 9.12
CA LYS A 115 5.20 23.70 9.90
C LYS A 115 4.51 22.51 10.58
N ALA A 116 4.32 22.61 11.90
CA ALA A 116 3.76 21.54 12.73
C ALA A 116 2.42 21.02 12.20
N GLU A 117 1.51 21.93 11.84
CA GLU A 117 0.17 21.59 11.31
C GLU A 117 0.25 20.82 9.99
N ARG A 118 1.20 21.16 9.13
CA ARG A 118 1.39 20.50 7.84
C ARG A 118 1.96 19.09 8.03
N LEU A 119 2.96 18.95 8.92
CA LEU A 119 3.53 17.66 9.25
C LEU A 119 2.47 16.73 9.83
N ALA A 120 1.71 17.21 10.82
CA ALA A 120 0.63 16.45 11.45
C ALA A 120 -0.42 16.00 10.43
N ALA A 121 -0.95 16.91 9.61
CA ALA A 121 -1.99 16.61 8.64
C ALA A 121 -1.56 15.52 7.63
N LEU A 122 -0.37 15.65 7.05
CA LEU A 122 0.14 14.64 6.11
C LEU A 122 0.42 13.30 6.79
N THR A 123 0.96 13.33 8.02
CA THR A 123 1.22 12.10 8.78
C THR A 123 -0.08 11.35 9.07
N HIS A 124 -1.16 12.05 9.48
CA HIS A 124 -2.48 11.45 9.68
C HIS A 124 -3.00 10.78 8.40
N GLU A 125 -2.90 11.47 7.27
CA GLU A 125 -3.34 10.95 5.99
C GLU A 125 -2.57 9.69 5.59
N LEU A 126 -1.24 9.72 5.66
CA LEU A 126 -0.38 8.61 5.28
C LEU A 126 -0.57 7.39 6.18
N VAL A 127 -0.69 7.61 7.48
CA VAL A 127 -0.94 6.53 8.46
C VAL A 127 -2.29 5.87 8.20
N ALA A 128 -3.36 6.67 8.05
CA ALA A 128 -4.70 6.15 7.78
C ALA A 128 -4.74 5.35 6.46
N TRP A 129 -4.09 5.89 5.42
CA TRP A 129 -3.99 5.20 4.14
C TRP A 129 -3.25 3.86 4.27
N HIS A 130 -2.08 3.81 4.92
CA HIS A 130 -1.30 2.59 5.08
C HIS A 130 -2.02 1.52 5.93
N GLN A 131 -2.76 1.94 6.96
CA GLN A 131 -3.61 1.03 7.73
C GLN A 131 -4.69 0.38 6.86
N GLN A 132 -5.38 1.16 6.02
CA GLN A 132 -6.38 0.62 5.11
C GLN A 132 -5.76 -0.33 4.08
N TYR A 133 -4.61 0.03 3.52
CA TYR A 133 -3.87 -0.79 2.59
C TYR A 133 -3.48 -2.14 3.20
N THR A 134 -2.87 -2.14 4.37
CA THR A 134 -2.45 -3.36 5.08
C THR A 134 -3.63 -4.23 5.47
N GLN A 135 -4.75 -3.62 5.85
CA GLN A 135 -5.99 -4.35 6.14
C GLN A 135 -6.54 -5.06 4.89
N ARG A 136 -6.55 -4.39 3.74
CA ARG A 136 -6.97 -4.99 2.46
C ARG A 136 -6.07 -6.17 2.08
N LEU A 137 -4.74 -6.00 2.19
CA LEU A 137 -3.78 -7.07 1.91
C LEU A 137 -4.02 -8.30 2.81
N THR A 138 -4.25 -8.08 4.09
CA THR A 138 -4.53 -9.16 5.06
C THR A 138 -5.84 -9.87 4.72
N GLN A 139 -6.90 -9.12 4.40
CA GLN A 139 -8.18 -9.70 3.98
C GLN A 139 -8.04 -10.51 2.70
N ARG A 140 -7.31 -10.00 1.71
CA ARG A 140 -7.03 -10.71 0.46
C ARG A 140 -6.28 -12.01 0.70
N ARG A 141 -5.22 -11.97 1.51
CA ARG A 141 -4.45 -13.16 1.86
C ARG A 141 -5.33 -14.23 2.54
N HIS A 142 -6.14 -13.83 3.51
CA HIS A 142 -7.09 -14.73 4.15
C HIS A 142 -8.11 -15.32 3.16
N ALA A 143 -8.59 -14.52 2.20
CA ALA A 143 -9.50 -15.00 1.17
C ALA A 143 -8.82 -16.03 0.25
N ILE A 144 -7.58 -15.76 -0.19
CA ILE A 144 -6.79 -16.67 -1.01
C ILE A 144 -6.56 -17.99 -0.27
N GLU A 145 -6.16 -17.97 1.01
CA GLU A 145 -5.94 -19.17 1.80
C GLU A 145 -7.23 -20.01 1.96
N LYS A 146 -8.36 -19.36 2.21
CA LYS A 146 -9.66 -20.02 2.26
C LYS A 146 -10.04 -20.66 0.92
N LEU A 147 -9.79 -19.98 -0.21
CA LEU A 147 -10.07 -20.53 -1.53
C LEU A 147 -9.13 -21.71 -1.87
N LYS A 148 -7.85 -21.63 -1.50
CA LYS A 148 -6.89 -22.75 -1.67
C LYS A 148 -7.31 -24.01 -0.90
N ALA A 149 -8.06 -23.86 0.19
CA ALA A 149 -8.58 -25.00 0.95
C ALA A 149 -9.74 -25.73 0.25
N LEU A 150 -10.32 -25.12 -0.81
CA LEU A 150 -11.38 -25.76 -1.60
C LEU A 150 -10.80 -26.78 -2.59
N THR A 151 -11.51 -27.88 -2.79
CA THR A 151 -11.24 -28.75 -3.93
C THR A 151 -11.66 -28.07 -5.24
N PRO A 152 -11.12 -28.50 -6.40
CA PRO A 152 -11.52 -27.94 -7.69
C PRO A 152 -13.03 -27.95 -7.93
N LYS A 153 -13.72 -29.03 -7.53
CA LYS A 153 -15.18 -29.13 -7.66
C LYS A 153 -15.95 -28.21 -6.71
N GLU A 154 -15.47 -28.04 -5.48
CA GLU A 154 -16.05 -27.07 -4.54
C GLU A 154 -15.89 -25.64 -5.06
N LEU A 155 -14.73 -25.29 -5.60
CA LEU A 155 -14.48 -23.96 -6.16
C LEU A 155 -15.37 -23.70 -7.39
N GLU A 156 -15.51 -24.66 -8.28
CA GLU A 156 -16.39 -24.58 -9.45
C GLU A 156 -17.86 -24.35 -9.06
N VAL A 157 -18.36 -25.14 -8.11
CA VAL A 157 -19.71 -24.97 -7.55
C VAL A 157 -19.87 -23.62 -6.84
N CYS A 158 -18.85 -23.13 -6.11
CA CYS A 158 -18.88 -21.82 -5.48
C CYS A 158 -18.96 -20.68 -6.50
N ARG A 159 -18.21 -20.73 -7.60
CA ARG A 159 -18.25 -19.72 -8.66
C ARG A 159 -19.64 -19.61 -9.29
N LEU A 160 -20.23 -20.77 -9.63
CA LEU A 160 -21.57 -20.82 -10.20
C LEU A 160 -22.64 -20.36 -9.17
N ALA A 161 -22.48 -20.71 -7.89
CA ALA A 161 -23.38 -20.22 -6.84
C ALA A 161 -23.24 -18.72 -6.59
N ALA A 162 -22.02 -18.18 -6.70
CA ALA A 162 -21.74 -16.74 -6.58
C ALA A 162 -22.37 -15.93 -7.70
N SER A 163 -22.50 -16.49 -8.91
CA SER A 163 -23.25 -15.87 -10.03
C SER A 163 -24.78 -15.99 -9.89
N GLY A 164 -25.29 -16.55 -8.79
CA GLY A 164 -26.71 -16.62 -8.49
C GLY A 164 -27.42 -17.86 -9.01
N LEU A 165 -26.71 -18.85 -9.56
CA LEU A 165 -27.35 -20.06 -10.05
C LEU A 165 -27.92 -20.91 -8.93
N SER A 166 -29.12 -21.47 -9.18
CA SER A 166 -29.75 -22.46 -8.28
C SER A 166 -29.01 -23.79 -8.30
N ASN A 167 -29.18 -24.62 -7.26
CA ASN A 167 -28.57 -25.95 -7.23
C ASN A 167 -28.93 -26.80 -8.43
N LYS A 168 -30.18 -26.72 -8.91
CA LYS A 168 -30.67 -27.41 -10.07
C LYS A 168 -29.96 -26.94 -11.36
N ALA A 169 -29.74 -25.62 -11.51
CA ALA A 169 -29.01 -25.05 -12.65
C ALA A 169 -27.54 -25.49 -12.62
N ILE A 170 -26.88 -25.42 -11.47
CA ILE A 170 -25.51 -25.87 -11.27
C ILE A 170 -25.37 -27.37 -11.60
N ALA A 171 -26.30 -28.19 -11.11
CA ALA A 171 -26.31 -29.63 -11.37
C ALA A 171 -26.37 -29.93 -12.88
N LYS A 172 -27.23 -29.20 -13.62
CA LYS A 172 -27.36 -29.29 -15.09
C LYS A 172 -26.05 -28.85 -15.79
N GLU A 173 -25.48 -27.73 -15.35
CA GLU A 173 -24.23 -27.18 -15.91
C GLU A 173 -23.04 -28.14 -15.77
N LEU A 174 -22.90 -28.73 -14.58
CA LEU A 174 -21.77 -29.59 -14.23
C LEU A 174 -22.00 -31.08 -14.56
N GLY A 175 -23.20 -31.47 -15.01
CA GLY A 175 -23.54 -32.87 -15.31
C GLY A 175 -23.55 -33.78 -14.08
N ILE A 176 -23.91 -33.26 -12.89
CA ILE A 176 -23.93 -34.01 -11.61
C ILE A 176 -25.30 -33.95 -10.96
N ALA A 177 -25.54 -34.81 -9.96
CA ALA A 177 -26.81 -34.79 -9.22
C ALA A 177 -26.94 -33.52 -8.35
N GLU A 178 -28.18 -32.99 -8.21
CA GLU A 178 -28.42 -31.81 -7.35
C GLU A 178 -27.98 -32.05 -5.90
N GLN A 179 -28.13 -33.27 -5.42
CA GLN A 179 -27.65 -33.67 -4.08
C GLN A 179 -26.14 -33.52 -3.94
N THR A 180 -25.37 -33.83 -5.00
CA THR A 180 -23.91 -33.66 -5.04
C THR A 180 -23.55 -32.15 -4.99
N VAL A 181 -24.28 -31.30 -5.68
CA VAL A 181 -24.12 -29.86 -5.58
C VAL A 181 -24.33 -29.37 -4.14
N ARG A 182 -25.36 -29.85 -3.46
CA ARG A 182 -25.63 -29.51 -2.04
C ARG A 182 -24.48 -29.91 -1.14
N ILE A 183 -23.90 -31.07 -1.35
CA ILE A 183 -22.75 -31.60 -0.56
C ILE A 183 -21.53 -30.66 -0.79
N HIS A 184 -21.18 -30.34 -2.06
CA HIS A 184 -20.07 -29.44 -2.37
C HIS A 184 -20.29 -28.03 -1.77
N ARG A 185 -21.50 -27.47 -1.88
CA ARG A 185 -21.83 -26.18 -1.27
C ARG A 185 -21.69 -26.20 0.25
N TRP A 186 -22.15 -27.26 0.91
CA TRP A 186 -22.05 -27.40 2.36
C TRP A 186 -20.58 -27.51 2.81
N SER A 187 -19.79 -28.33 2.12
CA SER A 187 -18.37 -28.48 2.41
C SER A 187 -17.62 -27.14 2.20
N ALA A 188 -17.86 -26.47 1.10
CA ALA A 188 -17.28 -25.16 0.82
C ALA A 188 -17.73 -24.11 1.85
N ALA A 189 -18.99 -24.12 2.27
CA ALA A 189 -19.54 -23.20 3.29
C ALA A 189 -18.78 -23.33 4.62
N LYS A 190 -18.44 -24.53 5.06
CA LYS A 190 -17.62 -24.73 6.26
C LYS A 190 -16.25 -24.09 6.15
N LYS A 191 -15.62 -24.18 4.97
CA LYS A 191 -14.27 -23.65 4.69
C LYS A 191 -14.29 -22.12 4.54
N LEU A 192 -15.35 -21.56 3.93
CA LEU A 192 -15.47 -20.12 3.63
C LEU A 192 -16.19 -19.32 4.73
N GLY A 193 -16.85 -20.00 5.68
CA GLY A 193 -17.56 -19.34 6.78
C GLY A 193 -18.98 -18.88 6.45
N GLY A 194 -19.63 -19.48 5.42
CA GLY A 194 -21.03 -19.23 5.07
C GLY A 194 -21.42 -19.83 3.73
N SER A 195 -22.74 -20.08 3.54
CA SER A 195 -23.30 -20.82 2.39
C SER A 195 -24.00 -19.93 1.36
N SER A 196 -24.10 -18.59 1.61
CA SER A 196 -24.81 -17.68 0.71
C SER A 196 -24.01 -17.36 -0.55
N ALA A 197 -24.69 -17.03 -1.64
CA ALA A 197 -24.06 -16.52 -2.86
C ALA A 197 -23.20 -15.28 -2.56
N VAL A 198 -23.64 -14.42 -1.65
CA VAL A 198 -22.89 -13.23 -1.21
C VAL A 198 -21.60 -13.61 -0.53
N THR A 199 -21.57 -14.64 0.33
CA THR A 199 -20.34 -15.10 0.99
C THR A 199 -19.34 -15.63 -0.04
N PHE A 200 -19.79 -16.44 -1.00
CA PHE A 200 -18.94 -16.98 -2.06
C PHE A 200 -18.40 -15.87 -2.97
N SER A 201 -19.29 -14.96 -3.42
CA SER A 201 -18.90 -13.82 -4.24
C SER A 201 -17.88 -12.93 -3.55
N ARG A 202 -18.08 -12.61 -2.26
CA ARG A 202 -17.14 -11.81 -1.47
C ARG A 202 -15.76 -12.48 -1.33
N ALA A 203 -15.74 -13.78 -1.06
CA ALA A 203 -14.48 -14.51 -0.92
C ALA A 203 -13.70 -14.55 -2.25
N ILE A 204 -14.39 -14.76 -3.37
CA ILE A 204 -13.80 -14.77 -4.70
C ILE A 204 -13.31 -13.36 -5.08
N ALA A 205 -14.16 -12.34 -4.95
CA ALA A 205 -13.81 -10.95 -5.27
C ALA A 205 -12.63 -10.44 -4.43
N ALA A 206 -12.59 -10.78 -3.14
CA ALA A 206 -11.48 -10.38 -2.27
C ALA A 206 -10.15 -11.03 -2.68
N ALA A 207 -10.18 -12.25 -3.21
CA ALA A 207 -8.97 -12.93 -3.69
C ALA A 207 -8.52 -12.46 -5.08
N GLU A 208 -9.48 -12.09 -5.94
CA GLU A 208 -9.25 -11.65 -7.32
C GLU A 208 -9.03 -10.12 -7.42
N SER A 209 -9.21 -9.36 -6.34
CA SER A 209 -8.94 -7.92 -6.36
C SER A 209 -7.49 -7.65 -6.75
N GLU A 210 -7.28 -6.90 -7.81
CA GLU A 210 -5.95 -6.41 -8.21
C GLU A 210 -5.42 -5.47 -7.13
N SER A 211 -4.38 -5.87 -6.42
CA SER A 211 -3.86 -5.11 -5.28
C SER A 211 -2.49 -4.49 -5.52
N ASP A 212 -1.83 -4.81 -6.63
CA ASP A 212 -0.45 -4.38 -6.84
C ASP A 212 -0.31 -2.98 -7.45
N THR A 213 -1.39 -2.40 -8.01
CA THR A 213 -1.37 -1.06 -8.61
C THR A 213 -1.62 0.07 -7.61
N ASP A 214 -2.16 -0.23 -6.43
CA ASP A 214 -2.44 0.77 -5.37
C ASP A 214 -1.32 0.89 -4.32
N HIS A 215 -0.11 0.45 -4.64
CA HIS A 215 1.02 0.60 -3.72
C HIS A 215 1.40 2.08 -3.60
N PRO A 216 1.56 2.65 -2.38
CA PRO A 216 1.86 4.08 -2.19
C PRO A 216 3.16 4.52 -2.83
N LEU A 217 4.09 3.59 -3.00
CA LEU A 217 5.37 3.80 -3.68
C LEU A 217 5.23 3.82 -5.22
N PHE A 218 4.01 3.64 -5.77
CA PHE A 218 3.74 3.66 -7.22
C PHE A 218 2.58 4.60 -7.58
N ARG A 219 2.18 5.52 -6.69
CA ARG A 219 1.14 6.50 -7.03
C ARG A 219 1.62 7.44 -8.12
N HIS A 220 0.86 7.48 -9.19
CA HIS A 220 1.05 8.44 -10.25
C HIS A 220 0.77 9.86 -9.72
N PRO A 221 1.59 10.87 -10.06
CA PRO A 221 1.34 12.29 -9.68
C PRO A 221 -0.01 12.85 -10.13
N ASN A 222 -0.78 12.11 -10.94
CA ASN A 222 -2.09 12.48 -11.47
C ASN A 222 -3.27 11.76 -10.81
N ASP A 223 -3.06 11.01 -9.71
CA ASP A 223 -4.16 10.39 -9.00
C ASP A 223 -4.99 11.47 -8.29
N SER A 224 -6.22 11.69 -8.77
CA SER A 224 -7.13 12.74 -8.33
C SER A 224 -7.61 12.62 -6.88
N THR A 225 -7.19 11.59 -6.16
CA THR A 225 -7.52 11.38 -4.75
C THR A 225 -6.53 12.02 -3.79
N PHE A 226 -5.41 12.56 -4.27
CA PHE A 226 -4.44 13.29 -3.48
C PHE A 226 -4.66 14.82 -3.64
N HIS A 227 -4.78 15.54 -2.53
CA HIS A 227 -5.27 16.92 -2.42
C HIS A 227 -4.67 17.92 -3.42
N PRO A 228 -5.52 18.77 -4.07
CA PRO A 228 -5.09 19.75 -5.08
C PRO A 228 -4.34 20.96 -4.51
N GLU A 229 -4.21 21.10 -3.20
CA GLU A 229 -3.60 22.29 -2.56
C GLU A 229 -2.07 22.38 -2.75
N ASN A 230 -1.40 21.30 -3.13
CA ASN A 230 0.02 21.31 -3.48
C ASN A 230 0.33 21.80 -4.89
N ARG A 231 -0.68 22.16 -5.70
CA ARG A 231 -0.47 22.74 -7.04
C ARG A 231 0.14 24.16 -7.03
N GLY A 232 0.25 24.81 -5.88
CA GLY A 232 0.73 26.19 -5.74
C GLY A 232 2.22 26.41 -6.04
N ILE A 233 3.04 25.36 -6.07
CA ILE A 233 4.49 25.51 -6.34
C ILE A 233 4.82 25.35 -7.84
N TYR A 234 3.91 24.77 -8.64
CA TYR A 234 4.14 24.53 -10.07
C TYR A 234 3.46 25.52 -11.03
N THR A 235 2.76 26.56 -10.53
CA THR A 235 1.99 27.48 -11.39
C THR A 235 2.64 28.82 -11.69
N GLN A 236 3.94 29.01 -11.42
CA GLN A 236 4.66 30.20 -11.89
C GLN A 236 5.92 29.83 -12.70
N SER A 237 5.74 29.18 -13.83
CA SER A 237 6.51 29.41 -15.06
C SER A 237 6.03 28.44 -16.14
N ASP A 238 5.54 29.04 -17.20
CA ASP A 238 5.30 28.48 -18.52
C ASP A 238 3.84 28.18 -18.91
N SER A 239 3.15 29.27 -19.23
CA SER A 239 2.04 29.26 -20.18
C SER A 239 2.56 29.32 -21.62
N SER A 240 3.32 28.30 -22.06
CA SER A 240 3.59 28.10 -23.48
C SER A 240 4.20 26.71 -23.69
N LYS A 241 3.37 25.70 -23.88
CA LYS A 241 3.55 24.62 -24.87
C LYS A 241 2.45 23.57 -24.73
N LYS A 242 1.46 23.70 -25.58
CA LYS A 242 0.55 22.62 -25.95
C LYS A 242 1.33 21.52 -26.65
N SER A 243 0.92 20.29 -26.41
CA SER A 243 1.22 19.09 -27.21
C SER A 243 2.51 18.35 -26.86
N SER A 244 2.37 17.30 -26.08
CA SER A 244 3.14 16.08 -26.34
C SER A 244 2.43 14.86 -25.71
N ARG A 245 2.16 13.94 -26.58
CA ARG A 245 1.47 12.66 -26.41
C ARG A 245 2.04 11.78 -25.30
N ASN A 246 1.16 11.01 -24.66
CA ASN A 246 1.42 9.85 -23.81
C ASN A 246 2.66 9.04 -24.22
N ILE A 247 3.74 9.16 -23.45
CA ILE A 247 4.96 8.34 -23.59
C ILE A 247 4.96 7.14 -22.64
N TRP A 248 3.95 7.01 -21.79
CA TRP A 248 3.93 6.00 -20.72
C TRP A 248 3.24 4.67 -21.04
N SER A 249 2.71 4.50 -22.26
CA SER A 249 2.10 3.22 -22.66
C SER A 249 3.08 2.16 -23.17
N LEU A 250 4.39 2.41 -23.18
CA LEU A 250 5.40 1.52 -23.74
C LEU A 250 6.39 0.91 -22.72
N ALA A 251 6.25 1.17 -21.44
CA ALA A 251 7.17 0.66 -20.42
C ALA A 251 6.64 -0.55 -19.60
N VAL A 252 5.45 -1.06 -19.87
CA VAL A 252 4.84 -2.17 -19.10
C VAL A 252 4.84 -3.52 -19.83
N VAL A 253 5.44 -3.60 -21.02
CA VAL A 253 5.50 -4.86 -21.81
C VAL A 253 6.94 -5.27 -22.04
N SER A 254 7.70 -5.59 -20.99
CA SER A 254 8.94 -6.38 -21.16
C SER A 254 9.56 -6.83 -19.83
N VAL A 255 8.81 -7.51 -18.97
CA VAL A 255 9.39 -8.41 -17.96
C VAL A 255 8.44 -9.61 -17.79
N ASP A 256 8.24 -10.35 -18.86
CA ASP A 256 7.78 -11.74 -18.75
C ASP A 256 8.41 -12.54 -19.87
N GLN A 257 9.53 -13.13 -19.58
CA GLN A 257 10.11 -14.36 -20.11
C GLN A 257 11.60 -14.42 -19.78
N ARG A 258 11.98 -15.07 -18.70
CA ARG A 258 13.01 -16.11 -18.64
C ARG A 258 13.29 -16.56 -17.18
N TYR A 259 13.12 -17.85 -17.02
CA TYR A 259 13.41 -18.81 -15.96
C TYR A 259 12.32 -19.02 -14.93
#